data_5c65c987664f0e8421fc9017f9363744
#
_entry.id   5c65c987664f0e8421fc9017f9363744
#
_cell.length_a   1.000
_cell.length_b   1.000
_cell.length_c   1.000
_cell.angle_alpha   90.00
_cell.angle_beta   90.00
_cell.angle_gamma   90.00
#
_symmetry.space_group_name_H-M   'P 1'
#
loop_
_entity.id
_entity.type
_entity.pdbx_description
1 polymer ?
#
loop_
_entity_poly.entity_id
_entity_poly.type
_entity_poly.pdbx_seq_one_letter_code
_entity_poly.pdbx_strand_id
1 'polypeptide(L)'
;MLKELSPELGQFILEIGCGGGQLLKEVGMRVGPSGKVIGLDISADQIAAAKSFCEELDHIEFFNGKLEELEGSDHQLDSVTSTQTLEYVEDLDSLMKSMVKLMKPWSKFINYSTLWDYFRFHGPEEKLNQLIHTAAIHQAHLMLPSKLLGILKKYGFHNVRTNPVPFFFTKRDANSFANFTEMNLAKVALQNGVADATVTEWRRQLKEAEQEGRFSFTVIGVVTTGYRT
;
A
#
# COMPACT_ATOMS: atom_id res chain seq x y z
N MET A 1 -1.94 1.87 10.17
CA MET A 1 -3.28 1.79 9.54
C MET A 1 -4.39 1.56 10.56
N LEU A 2 -4.52 0.41 11.19
CA LEU A 2 -5.65 0.08 12.09
C LEU A 2 -5.91 1.10 13.20
N LYS A 3 -4.86 1.63 13.83
CA LYS A 3 -4.99 2.67 14.87
C LYS A 3 -5.62 3.96 14.34
N GLU A 4 -5.26 4.38 13.12
CA GLU A 4 -5.81 5.58 12.48
C GLU A 4 -7.20 5.35 11.90
N LEU A 5 -7.46 4.14 11.38
CA LEU A 5 -8.78 3.74 10.89
C LEU A 5 -9.78 3.66 12.05
N SER A 6 -9.36 3.06 13.18
CA SER A 6 -10.20 2.84 14.36
C SER A 6 -11.58 2.26 14.00
N PRO A 7 -11.64 1.04 13.41
CA PRO A 7 -12.90 0.46 12.98
C PRO A 7 -13.82 0.22 14.19
N GLU A 8 -15.11 0.52 14.06
CA GLU A 8 -16.13 0.35 15.08
C GLU A 8 -17.16 -0.69 14.63
N LEU A 9 -17.85 -1.30 15.59
CA LEU A 9 -18.92 -2.27 15.33
C LEU A 9 -20.00 -1.69 14.41
N GLY A 10 -20.41 -2.45 13.42
CA GLY A 10 -21.48 -2.08 12.50
C GLY A 10 -21.07 -1.14 11.36
N GLN A 11 -19.82 -0.71 11.29
CA GLN A 11 -19.35 0.15 10.20
C GLN A 11 -19.26 -0.58 8.86
N PHE A 12 -19.44 0.19 7.80
CA PHE A 12 -19.26 -0.24 6.42
C PHE A 12 -17.97 0.37 5.85
N ILE A 13 -16.97 -0.48 5.58
CA ILE A 13 -15.61 -0.07 5.22
C ILE A 13 -15.18 -0.69 3.90
N LEU A 14 -14.55 0.09 3.04
CA LEU A 14 -13.91 -0.37 1.79
C LEU A 14 -12.39 -0.31 1.91
N GLU A 15 -11.71 -1.37 1.50
CA GLU A 15 -10.26 -1.36 1.26
C GLU A 15 -9.98 -1.42 -0.24
N ILE A 16 -9.32 -0.37 -0.76
CA ILE A 16 -8.86 -0.29 -2.15
C ILE A 16 -7.47 -0.90 -2.26
N GLY A 17 -7.33 -1.96 -3.06
CA GLY A 17 -6.12 -2.76 -3.17
C GLY A 17 -5.91 -3.62 -1.94
N CYS A 18 -6.86 -4.50 -1.66
CA CYS A 18 -6.84 -5.32 -0.44
C CYS A 18 -5.77 -6.42 -0.44
N GLY A 19 -5.13 -6.70 -1.59
CA GLY A 19 -4.14 -7.75 -1.71
C GLY A 19 -4.64 -9.08 -1.17
N GLY A 20 -3.82 -9.78 -0.39
CA GLY A 20 -4.16 -11.06 0.25
C GLY A 20 -5.04 -10.95 1.50
N GLY A 21 -5.63 -9.77 1.81
CA GLY A 21 -6.66 -9.63 2.83
C GLY A 21 -6.18 -9.40 4.27
N GLN A 22 -4.90 -9.13 4.51
CA GLN A 22 -4.36 -9.00 5.86
C GLN A 22 -5.03 -7.88 6.68
N LEU A 23 -5.14 -6.67 6.11
CA LEU A 23 -5.83 -5.57 6.79
C LEU A 23 -7.34 -5.81 6.81
N LEU A 24 -7.89 -6.38 5.75
CA LEU A 24 -9.30 -6.73 5.64
C LEU A 24 -9.78 -7.62 6.79
N LYS A 25 -9.04 -8.71 7.10
CA LYS A 25 -9.35 -9.62 8.20
C LYS A 25 -9.38 -8.89 9.55
N GLU A 26 -8.37 -8.07 9.79
CA GLU A 26 -8.28 -7.28 11.02
C GLU A 26 -9.41 -6.24 11.16
N VAL A 27 -9.82 -5.62 10.05
CA VAL A 27 -10.96 -4.70 10.00
C VAL A 27 -12.26 -5.47 10.21
N GLY A 28 -12.45 -6.59 9.49
CA GLY A 28 -13.63 -7.45 9.62
C GLY A 28 -13.88 -7.92 11.04
N MET A 29 -12.84 -8.39 11.74
CA MET A 29 -12.96 -8.77 13.15
C MET A 29 -13.44 -7.63 14.06
N ARG A 30 -13.11 -6.37 13.74
CA ARG A 30 -13.49 -5.21 14.55
C ARG A 30 -14.88 -4.69 14.25
N VAL A 31 -15.29 -4.65 12.99
CA VAL A 31 -16.64 -4.19 12.61
C VAL A 31 -17.70 -5.24 12.95
N GLY A 32 -17.30 -6.49 13.09
CA GLY A 32 -18.18 -7.60 13.49
C GLY A 32 -19.29 -7.91 12.48
N PRO A 33 -20.16 -8.90 12.78
CA PRO A 33 -21.18 -9.38 11.84
C PRO A 33 -22.31 -8.39 11.56
N SER A 34 -22.43 -7.32 12.33
CA SER A 34 -23.37 -6.22 12.05
C SER A 34 -22.81 -5.17 11.09
N GLY A 35 -21.49 -5.19 10.86
CA GLY A 35 -20.81 -4.35 9.89
C GLY A 35 -20.62 -5.05 8.55
N LYS A 36 -19.92 -4.37 7.65
CA LYS A 36 -19.59 -4.88 6.34
C LYS A 36 -18.22 -4.38 5.90
N VAL A 37 -17.41 -5.25 5.31
CA VAL A 37 -16.14 -4.86 4.71
C VAL A 37 -16.09 -5.30 3.25
N ILE A 38 -15.68 -4.40 2.37
CA ILE A 38 -15.43 -4.74 0.97
C ILE A 38 -13.93 -4.68 0.73
N GLY A 39 -13.36 -5.77 0.22
CA GLY A 39 -12.01 -5.82 -0.33
C GLY A 39 -12.04 -5.73 -1.84
N LEU A 40 -11.41 -4.71 -2.40
CA LEU A 40 -11.30 -4.51 -3.84
C LEU A 40 -9.85 -4.67 -4.27
N ASP A 41 -9.62 -5.48 -5.32
CA ASP A 41 -8.31 -5.62 -5.96
C ASP A 41 -8.47 -5.97 -7.44
N ILE A 42 -7.59 -5.46 -8.29
CA ILE A 42 -7.58 -5.77 -9.73
C ILE A 42 -7.05 -7.16 -10.03
N SER A 43 -6.27 -7.76 -9.11
CA SER A 43 -5.68 -9.07 -9.26
C SER A 43 -6.62 -10.17 -8.77
N ALA A 44 -7.07 -11.03 -9.69
CA ALA A 44 -7.90 -12.19 -9.35
C ALA A 44 -7.20 -13.15 -8.37
N ASP A 45 -5.87 -13.30 -8.48
CA ASP A 45 -5.09 -14.15 -7.58
C ASP A 45 -5.06 -13.59 -6.15
N GLN A 46 -4.94 -12.27 -6.01
CA GLN A 46 -5.02 -11.60 -4.71
C GLN A 46 -6.40 -11.75 -4.08
N ILE A 47 -7.46 -11.57 -4.86
CA ILE A 47 -8.83 -11.78 -4.39
C ILE A 47 -9.06 -13.23 -3.95
N ALA A 48 -8.54 -14.21 -4.70
CA ALA A 48 -8.64 -15.63 -4.32
C ALA A 48 -7.91 -15.91 -2.99
N ALA A 49 -6.70 -15.35 -2.82
CA ALA A 49 -5.94 -15.45 -1.58
C ALA A 49 -6.66 -14.78 -0.40
N ALA A 50 -7.22 -13.57 -0.61
CA ALA A 50 -7.96 -12.83 0.40
C ALA A 50 -9.22 -13.59 0.86
N LYS A 51 -9.98 -14.16 -0.08
CA LYS A 51 -11.14 -15.01 0.23
C LYS A 51 -10.77 -16.18 1.14
N SER A 52 -9.71 -16.90 0.78
CA SER A 52 -9.24 -18.03 1.61
C SER A 52 -8.74 -17.56 2.98
N PHE A 53 -8.02 -16.42 3.03
CA PHE A 53 -7.48 -15.89 4.28
C PHE A 53 -8.57 -15.36 5.24
N CYS A 54 -9.70 -14.91 4.71
CA CYS A 54 -10.81 -14.33 5.47
C CYS A 54 -12.04 -15.27 5.55
N GLU A 55 -11.92 -16.54 5.20
CA GLU A 55 -13.04 -17.50 5.06
C GLU A 55 -13.96 -17.63 6.29
N GLU A 56 -13.46 -17.26 7.47
CA GLU A 56 -14.21 -17.30 8.73
C GLU A 56 -15.14 -16.08 8.94
N LEU A 57 -15.10 -15.08 8.04
CA LEU A 57 -15.77 -13.78 8.22
C LEU A 57 -16.78 -13.53 7.07
N ASP A 58 -17.99 -14.03 7.21
CA ASP A 58 -19.06 -13.98 6.18
C ASP A 58 -19.50 -12.56 5.80
N HIS A 59 -19.19 -11.55 6.61
CA HIS A 59 -19.50 -10.14 6.36
C HIS A 59 -18.41 -9.39 5.58
N ILE A 60 -17.40 -10.10 5.05
CA ILE A 60 -16.42 -9.56 4.13
C ILE A 60 -16.81 -9.92 2.69
N GLU A 61 -16.98 -8.92 1.85
CA GLU A 61 -17.23 -9.09 0.42
C GLU A 61 -15.95 -8.78 -0.37
N PHE A 62 -15.80 -9.43 -1.52
CA PHE A 62 -14.62 -9.29 -2.37
C PHE A 62 -15.04 -8.90 -3.79
N PHE A 63 -14.41 -7.87 -4.30
CA PHE A 63 -14.64 -7.37 -5.64
C PHE A 63 -13.33 -7.42 -6.45
N ASN A 64 -13.34 -8.16 -7.57
CA ASN A 64 -12.23 -8.18 -8.50
C ASN A 64 -12.48 -7.20 -9.63
N GLY A 65 -11.83 -6.04 -9.58
CA GLY A 65 -12.03 -4.97 -10.56
C GLY A 65 -11.53 -3.62 -10.08
N LYS A 66 -11.98 -2.58 -10.76
CA LYS A 66 -11.67 -1.18 -10.43
C LYS A 66 -12.78 -0.57 -9.57
N LEU A 67 -12.43 0.48 -8.82
CA LEU A 67 -13.40 1.19 -7.97
C LEU A 67 -14.58 1.75 -8.76
N GLU A 68 -14.34 2.21 -9.98
CA GLU A 68 -15.33 2.77 -10.88
C GLU A 68 -16.46 1.78 -11.23
N GLU A 69 -16.17 0.49 -11.14
CA GLU A 69 -17.13 -0.58 -11.41
C GLU A 69 -18.09 -0.83 -10.23
N LEU A 70 -17.79 -0.27 -9.04
CA LEU A 70 -18.69 -0.25 -7.89
C LEU A 70 -19.69 0.93 -7.93
N GLU A 71 -19.57 1.84 -8.89
CA GLU A 71 -20.52 2.94 -9.06
C GLU A 71 -21.92 2.41 -9.38
N GLY A 72 -22.94 3.01 -8.78
CA GLY A 72 -24.35 2.58 -8.93
C GLY A 72 -24.81 1.60 -7.85
N SER A 73 -23.93 1.14 -6.97
CA SER A 73 -24.32 0.48 -5.73
C SER A 73 -24.70 1.53 -4.67
N ASP A 74 -25.75 1.28 -3.89
CA ASP A 74 -26.20 2.15 -2.80
C ASP A 74 -25.21 2.11 -1.59
N HIS A 75 -23.93 1.92 -1.87
CA HIS A 75 -22.91 1.86 -0.83
C HIS A 75 -22.76 3.23 -0.16
N GLN A 76 -22.96 3.24 1.14
CA GLN A 76 -22.76 4.39 2.01
C GLN A 76 -21.62 4.05 2.98
N LEU A 77 -20.38 4.32 2.55
CA LEU A 77 -19.18 3.92 3.27
C LEU A 77 -18.90 4.85 4.46
N ASP A 78 -18.67 4.28 5.62
CA ASP A 78 -18.23 5.00 6.83
C ASP A 78 -16.73 5.32 6.77
N SER A 79 -15.97 4.47 6.09
CA SER A 79 -14.54 4.72 5.85
C SER A 79 -14.07 4.04 4.57
N VAL A 80 -13.05 4.63 3.96
CA VAL A 80 -12.28 4.03 2.87
C VAL A 80 -10.81 3.99 3.27
N THR A 81 -10.15 2.86 3.05
CA THR A 81 -8.72 2.69 3.30
C THR A 81 -7.99 2.17 2.07
N SER A 82 -6.70 2.47 1.99
CA SER A 82 -5.81 1.94 0.96
C SER A 82 -4.39 1.84 1.49
N THR A 83 -3.72 0.72 1.20
CA THR A 83 -2.36 0.46 1.67
C THR A 83 -1.47 0.08 0.50
N GLN A 84 -0.48 0.92 0.19
CA GLN A 84 0.51 0.71 -0.87
C GLN A 84 -0.13 0.34 -2.23
N THR A 85 -1.19 1.03 -2.60
CA THR A 85 -1.97 0.78 -3.82
C THR A 85 -2.08 2.01 -4.69
N LEU A 86 -2.44 3.17 -4.11
CA LEU A 86 -2.71 4.38 -4.89
C LEU A 86 -1.50 4.91 -5.66
N GLU A 87 -0.29 4.58 -5.24
CA GLU A 87 0.94 4.90 -5.97
C GLU A 87 1.05 4.20 -7.33
N TYR A 88 0.25 3.16 -7.58
CA TYR A 88 0.21 2.39 -8.84
C TYR A 88 -0.98 2.77 -9.72
N VAL A 89 -1.93 3.55 -9.22
CA VAL A 89 -3.12 3.96 -9.95
C VAL A 89 -2.79 5.11 -10.90
N GLU A 90 -2.89 4.88 -12.21
CA GLU A 90 -2.56 5.88 -13.22
C GLU A 90 -3.52 7.08 -13.18
N ASP A 91 -4.83 6.83 -13.14
CA ASP A 91 -5.88 7.85 -13.09
C ASP A 91 -6.45 8.01 -11.66
N LEU A 92 -5.69 8.72 -10.82
CA LEU A 92 -6.15 9.07 -9.47
C LEU A 92 -7.37 9.99 -9.47
N ASP A 93 -7.57 10.78 -10.53
CA ASP A 93 -8.71 11.71 -10.62
C ASP A 93 -10.02 10.93 -10.77
N SER A 94 -10.06 9.91 -11.63
CA SER A 94 -11.19 9.00 -11.79
C SER A 94 -11.49 8.24 -10.50
N LEU A 95 -10.46 7.62 -9.90
CA LEU A 95 -10.61 6.90 -8.63
C LEU A 95 -11.18 7.79 -7.52
N MET A 96 -10.66 9.03 -7.38
CA MET A 96 -11.13 9.95 -6.35
C MET A 96 -12.58 10.37 -6.56
N LYS A 97 -13.01 10.60 -7.81
CA LYS A 97 -14.40 10.91 -8.14
C LYS A 97 -15.34 9.77 -7.73
N SER A 98 -14.97 8.53 -8.08
CA SER A 98 -15.75 7.34 -7.73
C SER A 98 -15.79 7.12 -6.21
N MET A 99 -14.65 7.25 -5.53
CA MET A 99 -14.56 7.09 -4.09
C MET A 99 -15.48 8.06 -3.35
N VAL A 100 -15.47 9.35 -3.73
CA VAL A 100 -16.30 10.37 -3.06
C VAL A 100 -17.79 10.08 -3.20
N LYS A 101 -18.25 9.52 -4.32
CA LYS A 101 -19.68 9.16 -4.51
C LYS A 101 -20.13 8.06 -3.55
N LEU A 102 -19.23 7.13 -3.22
CA LEU A 102 -19.53 5.98 -2.36
C LEU A 102 -19.46 6.31 -0.86
N MET A 103 -18.84 7.42 -0.48
CA MET A 103 -18.58 7.80 0.91
C MET A 103 -19.73 8.64 1.49
N LYS A 104 -20.10 8.37 2.74
CA LYS A 104 -21.01 9.24 3.52
C LYS A 104 -20.38 10.61 3.81
N PRO A 105 -21.19 11.66 4.05
CA PRO A 105 -20.67 12.86 4.69
C PRO A 105 -20.00 12.52 6.03
N TRP A 106 -18.87 13.18 6.32
CA TRP A 106 -18.05 12.98 7.53
C TRP A 106 -17.33 11.63 7.61
N SER A 107 -17.43 10.79 6.59
CA SER A 107 -16.68 9.55 6.50
C SER A 107 -15.18 9.79 6.35
N LYS A 108 -14.38 8.82 6.79
CA LYS A 108 -12.93 8.92 6.86
C LYS A 108 -12.26 8.23 5.67
N PHE A 109 -11.25 8.87 5.10
CA PHE A 109 -10.32 8.25 4.19
C PHE A 109 -8.94 8.12 4.83
N ILE A 110 -8.31 6.94 4.71
CA ILE A 110 -6.98 6.67 5.22
C ILE A 110 -6.15 5.99 4.14
N ASN A 111 -4.99 6.56 3.84
CA ASN A 111 -4.04 5.96 2.92
C ASN A 111 -2.67 5.78 3.58
N TYR A 112 -2.04 4.64 3.34
CA TYR A 112 -0.62 4.43 3.61
C TYR A 112 0.10 4.24 2.28
N SER A 113 1.05 5.11 2.00
CA SER A 113 1.92 5.04 0.81
C SER A 113 3.37 5.29 1.19
N THR A 114 4.27 4.80 0.37
CA THR A 114 5.71 4.97 0.56
C THR A 114 6.22 6.18 -0.23
N LEU A 115 7.19 6.90 0.33
CA LEU A 115 8.01 7.89 -0.37
C LEU A 115 9.11 7.17 -1.14
N TRP A 116 8.79 6.69 -2.35
CA TRP A 116 9.65 5.80 -3.13
C TRP A 116 10.96 6.44 -3.59
N ASP A 117 11.06 7.76 -3.70
CA ASP A 117 12.33 8.46 -3.98
C ASP A 117 13.29 8.47 -2.79
N TYR A 118 12.80 8.14 -1.57
CA TYR A 118 13.59 8.17 -0.34
C TYR A 118 13.85 6.79 0.28
N PHE A 119 13.44 5.70 -0.38
CA PHE A 119 13.84 4.39 0.11
C PHE A 119 15.23 4.04 -0.40
N ARG A 120 16.04 3.41 0.44
CA ARG A 120 17.42 3.10 0.07
C ARG A 120 18.00 1.91 0.82
N PHE A 121 18.66 1.05 0.07
CA PHE A 121 19.62 0.10 0.61
C PHE A 121 21.00 0.75 0.73
N HIS A 122 21.69 0.49 1.84
CA HIS A 122 23.07 0.90 2.09
C HIS A 122 23.92 -0.36 2.24
N GLY A 123 25.17 -0.27 1.80
CA GLY A 123 26.16 -1.36 1.87
C GLY A 123 26.79 -1.71 0.54
N PRO A 124 26.03 -1.91 -0.54
CA PRO A 124 26.59 -2.07 -1.88
C PRO A 124 27.28 -0.82 -2.40
N GLU A 125 28.14 -1.01 -3.41
CA GLU A 125 28.70 0.10 -4.18
C GLU A 125 27.59 1.01 -4.71
N GLU A 126 27.78 2.32 -4.58
CA GLU A 126 26.75 3.33 -4.87
C GLU A 126 26.21 3.25 -6.31
N LYS A 127 27.10 3.10 -7.30
CA LYS A 127 26.69 3.00 -8.71
C LYS A 127 25.85 1.77 -8.99
N LEU A 128 26.24 0.64 -8.42
CA LEU A 128 25.52 -0.62 -8.54
C LEU A 128 24.15 -0.53 -7.86
N ASN A 129 24.12 0.02 -6.67
CA ASN A 129 22.90 0.22 -5.90
C ASN A 129 21.91 1.13 -6.65
N GLN A 130 22.40 2.25 -7.21
CA GLN A 130 21.58 3.18 -7.99
C GLN A 130 21.04 2.55 -9.28
N LEU A 131 21.84 1.72 -9.97
CA LEU A 131 21.41 0.99 -11.16
C LEU A 131 20.21 0.09 -10.85
N ILE A 132 20.28 -0.71 -9.77
CA ILE A 132 19.18 -1.60 -9.35
C ILE A 132 17.96 -0.80 -8.97
N HIS A 133 18.11 0.25 -8.17
CA HIS A 133 17.00 1.11 -7.76
C HIS A 133 16.28 1.74 -8.96
N THR A 134 17.03 2.35 -9.89
CA THR A 134 16.45 2.99 -11.07
C THR A 134 15.72 2.00 -11.97
N ALA A 135 16.28 0.80 -12.15
CA ALA A 135 15.66 -0.23 -12.97
C ALA A 135 14.39 -0.83 -12.34
N ALA A 136 14.24 -0.76 -11.02
CA ALA A 136 13.16 -1.42 -10.31
C ALA A 136 11.99 -0.49 -9.93
N ILE A 137 12.12 0.81 -10.15
CA ILE A 137 11.03 1.77 -9.89
C ILE A 137 9.99 1.67 -11.00
N HIS A 138 8.73 1.40 -10.63
CA HIS A 138 7.62 1.22 -11.58
C HIS A 138 6.29 1.83 -11.10
N GLN A 139 6.29 2.58 -10.00
CA GLN A 139 5.10 3.25 -9.50
C GLN A 139 4.75 4.46 -10.38
N ALA A 140 3.46 4.66 -10.64
CA ALA A 140 2.96 5.84 -11.36
C ALA A 140 3.18 7.14 -10.55
N HIS A 141 3.16 7.03 -9.22
CA HIS A 141 3.26 8.16 -8.30
C HIS A 141 4.28 7.92 -7.18
N LEU A 142 5.58 8.04 -7.48
CA LEU A 142 6.68 7.80 -6.53
C LEU A 142 6.54 8.59 -5.22
N MET A 143 6.06 9.83 -5.33
CA MET A 143 5.91 10.75 -4.20
C MET A 143 4.44 11.06 -3.90
N LEU A 144 3.57 10.04 -4.00
CA LEU A 144 2.14 10.19 -3.74
C LEU A 144 1.84 10.90 -2.41
N PRO A 145 2.46 10.56 -1.27
CA PRO A 145 2.18 11.22 0.00
C PRO A 145 2.31 12.75 -0.05
N SER A 146 3.29 13.26 -0.80
CA SER A 146 3.52 14.70 -0.95
C SER A 146 2.42 15.41 -1.74
N LYS A 147 1.70 14.68 -2.59
CA LYS A 147 0.64 15.22 -3.46
C LYS A 147 -0.76 14.98 -2.88
N LEU A 148 -0.91 13.94 -2.06
CA LEU A 148 -2.21 13.43 -1.63
C LEU A 148 -2.98 14.46 -0.79
N LEU A 149 -2.31 15.28 0.01
CA LEU A 149 -2.96 16.37 0.76
C LEU A 149 -3.69 17.35 -0.16
N GLY A 150 -3.04 17.78 -1.26
CA GLY A 150 -3.65 18.67 -2.26
C GLY A 150 -4.78 17.99 -3.02
N ILE A 151 -4.61 16.69 -3.37
CA ILE A 151 -5.62 15.91 -4.04
C ILE A 151 -6.87 15.79 -3.15
N LEU A 152 -6.72 15.39 -1.89
CA LEU A 152 -7.85 15.26 -0.97
C LEU A 152 -8.61 16.57 -0.79
N LYS A 153 -7.89 17.71 -0.65
CA LYS A 153 -8.53 19.04 -0.58
C LYS A 153 -9.34 19.37 -1.82
N LYS A 154 -8.82 19.06 -3.02
CA LYS A 154 -9.54 19.24 -4.30
C LYS A 154 -10.89 18.50 -4.32
N TYR A 155 -10.96 17.33 -3.66
CA TYR A 155 -12.15 16.50 -3.60
C TYR A 155 -13.02 16.71 -2.34
N GLY A 156 -12.86 17.83 -1.65
CA GLY A 156 -13.73 18.22 -0.53
C GLY A 156 -13.38 17.56 0.80
N PHE A 157 -12.18 16.99 0.95
CA PHE A 157 -11.74 16.50 2.24
C PHE A 157 -11.18 17.62 3.12
N HIS A 158 -11.54 17.60 4.40
CA HIS A 158 -11.04 18.51 5.42
C HIS A 158 -10.29 17.77 6.53
N ASN A 159 -9.65 18.52 7.43
CA ASN A 159 -8.81 17.94 8.50
C ASN A 159 -7.77 16.95 8.00
N VAL A 160 -7.24 17.21 6.79
CA VAL A 160 -6.24 16.33 6.18
C VAL A 160 -4.94 16.40 6.98
N ARG A 161 -4.46 15.25 7.42
CA ARG A 161 -3.22 15.09 8.20
C ARG A 161 -2.32 14.05 7.54
N THR A 162 -1.02 14.23 7.71
CA THR A 162 0.01 13.31 7.24
C THR A 162 0.94 12.96 8.40
N ASN A 163 1.12 11.68 8.67
CA ASN A 163 1.98 11.17 9.71
C ASN A 163 3.08 10.31 9.08
N PRO A 164 4.35 10.74 9.08
CA PRO A 164 5.45 9.92 8.58
C PRO A 164 5.72 8.74 9.53
N VAL A 165 6.02 7.60 8.95
CA VAL A 165 6.37 6.36 9.65
C VAL A 165 7.72 5.90 9.10
N PRO A 166 8.85 6.32 9.72
CA PRO A 166 10.16 5.90 9.28
C PRO A 166 10.44 4.46 9.71
N PHE A 167 11.05 3.70 8.80
CA PHE A 167 11.58 2.36 9.09
C PHE A 167 13.07 2.34 8.81
N PHE A 168 13.81 1.69 9.71
CA PHE A 168 15.23 1.49 9.60
C PHE A 168 15.57 0.04 9.97
N PHE A 169 16.08 -0.70 9.01
CA PHE A 169 16.44 -2.10 9.16
C PHE A 169 17.95 -2.26 9.06
N THR A 170 18.56 -3.01 9.96
CA THR A 170 19.98 -3.38 9.92
C THR A 170 20.22 -4.84 9.56
N LYS A 171 19.12 -5.58 9.30
CA LYS A 171 19.12 -6.98 8.87
C LYS A 171 17.98 -7.25 7.89
N ARG A 172 18.16 -8.29 7.08
CA ARG A 172 17.16 -8.80 6.14
C ARG A 172 16.64 -10.16 6.62
N ASP A 173 15.99 -10.16 7.78
CA ASP A 173 15.33 -11.36 8.29
C ASP A 173 14.27 -11.85 7.29
N ALA A 174 14.03 -13.16 7.22
CA ALA A 174 13.20 -13.80 6.17
C ALA A 174 11.82 -13.17 5.97
N ASN A 175 11.20 -12.68 7.04
CA ASN A 175 9.87 -12.05 7.02
C ASN A 175 9.94 -10.51 7.15
N SER A 176 11.12 -9.90 6.99
CA SER A 176 11.26 -8.46 7.11
C SER A 176 10.85 -7.75 5.82
N PHE A 177 10.37 -6.51 5.97
CA PHE A 177 10.09 -5.65 4.82
C PHE A 177 11.35 -5.37 3.99
N ALA A 178 12.53 -5.32 4.61
CA ALA A 178 13.80 -5.18 3.91
C ALA A 178 14.09 -6.37 2.97
N ASN A 179 13.86 -7.61 3.44
CA ASN A 179 14.03 -8.81 2.63
C ASN A 179 13.01 -8.88 1.48
N PHE A 180 11.74 -8.60 1.77
CA PHE A 180 10.70 -8.54 0.75
C PHE A 180 11.01 -7.51 -0.33
N THR A 181 11.45 -6.31 0.06
CA THR A 181 11.81 -5.23 -0.88
C THR A 181 13.04 -5.61 -1.72
N GLU A 182 14.08 -6.20 -1.11
CA GLU A 182 15.26 -6.70 -1.84
C GLU A 182 14.87 -7.71 -2.91
N MET A 183 14.04 -8.70 -2.57
CA MET A 183 13.58 -9.71 -3.52
C MET A 183 12.79 -9.11 -4.68
N ASN A 184 11.89 -8.17 -4.40
CA ASN A 184 11.11 -7.48 -5.43
C ASN A 184 11.98 -6.62 -6.34
N LEU A 185 12.91 -5.84 -5.78
CA LEU A 185 13.85 -5.04 -6.57
C LEU A 185 14.68 -5.91 -7.50
N ALA A 186 15.23 -7.00 -7.00
CA ALA A 186 16.00 -7.95 -7.81
C ALA A 186 15.16 -8.51 -8.96
N LYS A 187 13.92 -8.95 -8.66
CA LYS A 187 12.99 -9.49 -9.67
C LYS A 187 12.66 -8.46 -10.75
N VAL A 188 12.26 -7.26 -10.35
CA VAL A 188 11.87 -6.20 -11.31
C VAL A 188 13.06 -5.70 -12.11
N ALA A 189 14.24 -5.57 -11.50
CA ALA A 189 15.46 -5.22 -12.23
C ALA A 189 15.79 -6.22 -13.35
N LEU A 190 15.68 -7.53 -13.07
CA LEU A 190 15.84 -8.58 -14.07
C LEU A 190 14.80 -8.47 -15.20
N GLN A 191 13.54 -8.26 -14.86
CA GLN A 191 12.45 -8.09 -15.83
C GLN A 191 12.68 -6.86 -16.73
N ASN A 192 13.32 -5.82 -16.20
CA ASN A 192 13.66 -4.59 -16.92
C ASN A 192 15.06 -4.63 -17.59
N GLY A 193 15.62 -5.82 -17.76
CA GLY A 193 16.81 -6.06 -18.60
C GLY A 193 18.14 -5.86 -17.89
N VAL A 194 18.19 -5.72 -16.58
CA VAL A 194 19.45 -5.75 -15.83
C VAL A 194 20.02 -7.17 -15.87
N ALA A 195 21.30 -7.29 -16.21
CA ALA A 195 21.96 -8.58 -16.31
C ALA A 195 21.93 -9.36 -14.95
N ASP A 196 21.70 -10.66 -15.02
CA ASP A 196 21.66 -11.53 -13.83
C ASP A 196 22.94 -11.43 -12.99
N ALA A 197 24.10 -11.38 -13.63
CA ALA A 197 25.38 -11.20 -12.95
C ALA A 197 25.43 -9.90 -12.11
N THR A 198 24.80 -8.82 -12.61
CA THR A 198 24.74 -7.53 -11.92
C THR A 198 23.85 -7.59 -10.69
N VAL A 199 22.67 -8.22 -10.80
CA VAL A 199 21.75 -8.43 -9.69
C VAL A 199 22.36 -9.36 -8.63
N THR A 200 23.03 -10.42 -9.09
CA THR A 200 23.74 -11.36 -8.20
C THR A 200 24.85 -10.65 -7.42
N GLU A 201 25.65 -9.80 -8.09
CA GLU A 201 26.69 -9.03 -7.44
C GLU A 201 26.14 -8.04 -6.42
N TRP A 202 25.05 -7.34 -6.74
CA TRP A 202 24.36 -6.45 -5.79
C TRP A 202 23.89 -7.20 -4.54
N ARG A 203 23.28 -8.38 -4.71
CA ARG A 203 22.84 -9.22 -3.59
C ARG A 203 24.01 -9.75 -2.75
N ARG A 204 25.12 -10.10 -3.40
CA ARG A 204 26.37 -10.50 -2.74
C ARG A 204 26.89 -9.39 -1.83
N GLN A 205 26.97 -8.15 -2.38
CA GLN A 205 27.44 -7.00 -1.61
C GLN A 205 26.49 -6.63 -0.45
N LEU A 206 25.16 -6.77 -0.61
CA LEU A 206 24.21 -6.62 0.48
C LEU A 206 24.49 -7.61 1.61
N LYS A 207 24.76 -8.87 1.28
CA LYS A 207 25.07 -9.92 2.26
C LYS A 207 26.38 -9.65 3.00
N GLU A 208 27.42 -9.23 2.29
CA GLU A 208 28.70 -8.85 2.91
C GLU A 208 28.52 -7.65 3.85
N ALA A 209 27.86 -6.62 3.38
CA ALA A 209 27.60 -5.44 4.20
C ALA A 209 26.83 -5.79 5.50
N GLU A 210 25.89 -6.74 5.41
CA GLU A 210 25.16 -7.21 6.59
C GLU A 210 26.06 -7.97 7.57
N GLN A 211 26.95 -8.83 7.07
CA GLN A 211 27.93 -9.56 7.88
C GLN A 211 28.94 -8.63 8.56
N GLU A 212 29.30 -7.55 7.90
CA GLU A 212 30.25 -6.54 8.37
C GLU A 212 29.59 -5.42 9.20
N GLY A 213 28.27 -5.45 9.38
CA GLY A 213 27.53 -4.43 10.14
C GLY A 213 27.41 -3.08 9.42
N ARG A 214 27.63 -3.03 8.11
CA ARG A 214 27.50 -1.83 7.24
C ARG A 214 26.16 -1.74 6.51
N PHE A 215 25.34 -2.79 6.60
CA PHE A 215 24.05 -2.82 5.96
C PHE A 215 23.02 -1.94 6.69
N SER A 216 22.26 -1.19 5.93
CA SER A 216 20.97 -0.70 6.39
C SER A 216 19.99 -0.57 5.22
N PHE A 217 18.70 -0.67 5.53
CA PHE A 217 17.62 -0.32 4.64
C PHE A 217 16.74 0.72 5.31
N THR A 218 16.55 1.83 4.61
CA THR A 218 15.74 2.97 5.09
C THR A 218 14.55 3.15 4.16
N VAL A 219 13.38 3.36 4.74
CA VAL A 219 12.16 3.70 4.00
C VAL A 219 11.23 4.55 4.86
N ILE A 220 10.54 5.48 4.23
CA ILE A 220 9.57 6.33 4.90
C ILE A 220 8.19 6.03 4.30
N GLY A 221 7.33 5.44 5.10
CA GLY A 221 5.91 5.39 4.84
C GLY A 221 5.21 6.63 5.35
N VAL A 222 4.06 6.98 4.79
CA VAL A 222 3.23 8.09 5.27
C VAL A 222 1.80 7.64 5.37
N VAL A 223 1.20 7.80 6.54
CA VAL A 223 -0.23 7.67 6.73
C VAL A 223 -0.87 9.03 6.50
N THR A 224 -1.76 9.11 5.52
CA THR A 224 -2.57 10.30 5.23
C THR A 224 -4.01 10.02 5.60
N THR A 225 -4.62 10.90 6.38
CA THR A 225 -6.03 10.83 6.78
C THR A 225 -6.77 12.08 6.37
N GLY A 226 -8.05 11.96 6.05
CA GLY A 226 -8.93 13.10 5.76
C GLY A 226 -10.39 12.72 5.95
N TYR A 227 -11.25 13.70 6.16
CA TYR A 227 -12.70 13.50 6.34
C TYR A 227 -13.45 14.18 5.19
N ARG A 228 -14.42 13.47 4.61
CA ARG A 228 -15.29 14.00 3.59
C ARG A 228 -16.25 15.02 4.19
N THR A 229 -16.46 16.19 3.53
CA THR A 229 -17.56 17.12 3.86
C THR A 229 -18.89 16.63 3.35
#